data_28f95159fa84b2e8f688341b53ba6a7a
#
_entry.id   28f95159fa84b2e8f688341b53ba6a7a
#
_cell.length_a   1.000
_cell.length_b   1.000
_cell.length_c   1.000
_cell.angle_alpha   90.00
_cell.angle_beta   90.00
_cell.angle_gamma   90.00
#
_symmetry.space_group_name_H-M   'P 1'
#
loop_
_entity.id
_entity.type
_entity.pdbx_description
1 polymer ?
#
loop_
_entity_poly.entity_id
_entity_poly.type
_entity_poly.pdbx_seq_one_letter_code
_entity_poly.pdbx_strand_id
1 'polypeptide(L)'
;VFFFYFTSNNEHNPSLANHMQHENVEIPEGNKIPSVNLSVTQDMSGTWLLKVDTIDFTFAPYKVGSDVPSYNEGHAHIYVNGKKINRLYGQFYNLGNLEKGKNEIMVTLNSNNHGTLAYRGKPISSSVVVENGK
;
A
#
# COMPACT_ATOMS: atom_id res chain seq x y z
N VAL A 1 9.49 2.03 24.12
CA VAL A 1 9.04 0.71 23.65
C VAL A 1 8.16 0.88 22.45
N PHE A 2 8.40 0.07 21.49
CA PHE A 2 7.57 0.11 20.29
C PHE A 2 7.31 -1.30 19.82
N PHE A 3 6.27 -1.42 19.07
CA PHE A 3 5.85 -2.69 18.52
C PHE A 3 5.52 -2.52 17.06
N PHE A 4 5.70 -3.58 16.33
CA PHE A 4 5.09 -3.63 15.02
C PHE A 4 4.74 -5.05 14.70
N TYR A 5 3.74 -5.18 13.88
CA TYR A 5 3.35 -6.44 13.28
C TYR A 5 3.22 -6.21 11.81
N PHE A 6 3.40 -7.24 11.06
CA PHE A 6 3.03 -7.10 9.68
C PHE A 6 2.41 -8.40 9.21
N THR A 7 1.54 -8.25 8.26
CA THR A 7 1.00 -9.37 7.51
C THR A 7 1.07 -8.98 6.06
N SER A 8 1.35 -9.96 5.25
CA SER A 8 1.39 -9.76 3.83
C SER A 8 0.33 -10.65 3.23
N ASN A 9 -0.55 -10.05 2.46
CA ASN A 9 -1.59 -10.83 1.86
C ASN A 9 -2.21 -10.06 0.71
N ASN A 10 -2.82 -10.81 -0.16
CA ASN A 10 -3.59 -10.26 -1.25
C ASN A 10 -5.04 -10.70 -1.10
N GLU A 11 -5.44 -10.97 0.11
CA GLU A 11 -6.80 -11.40 0.37
C GLU A 11 -7.77 -10.23 0.22
N HIS A 12 -8.97 -10.56 -0.16
CA HIS A 12 -10.02 -9.58 -0.26
C HIS A 12 -10.35 -9.01 1.11
N ASN A 13 -10.37 -7.70 1.21
CA ASN A 13 -10.73 -6.99 2.42
C ASN A 13 -12.00 -6.20 2.13
N PRO A 14 -13.15 -6.58 2.72
CA PRO A 14 -14.40 -5.87 2.44
C PRO A 14 -14.36 -4.38 2.75
N SER A 15 -13.66 -3.98 3.82
CA SER A 15 -13.52 -2.56 4.14
C SER A 15 -12.77 -1.83 3.04
N LEU A 16 -11.72 -2.45 2.54
CA LEU A 16 -10.96 -1.87 1.45
C LEU A 16 -11.82 -1.70 0.21
N ALA A 17 -12.59 -2.72 -0.13
CA ALA A 17 -13.45 -2.65 -1.31
C ALA A 17 -14.45 -1.50 -1.20
N ASN A 18 -14.96 -1.24 0.00
CA ASN A 18 -15.92 -0.14 0.21
C ASN A 18 -15.25 1.24 0.12
N HIS A 19 -13.98 1.33 0.49
CA HIS A 19 -13.27 2.61 0.46
C HIS A 19 -12.68 2.93 -0.90
N MET A 20 -12.43 1.92 -1.69
CA MET A 20 -11.84 2.13 -3.01
C MET A 20 -12.92 2.43 -4.02
N GLN A 21 -13.12 3.71 -4.28
CA GLN A 21 -14.08 4.19 -5.24
C GLN A 21 -13.62 4.06 -6.68
N HIS A 22 -12.38 3.64 -6.87
CA HIS A 22 -11.75 3.62 -8.18
C HIS A 22 -11.94 2.28 -8.85
N GLU A 23 -11.94 2.32 -10.15
CA GLU A 23 -11.90 1.09 -10.91
C GLU A 23 -10.61 0.34 -10.62
N ASN A 24 -10.74 -0.96 -10.47
CA ASN A 24 -9.57 -1.80 -10.40
C ASN A 24 -9.00 -1.98 -11.79
N VAL A 25 -7.69 -2.04 -11.86
CA VAL A 25 -6.99 -2.38 -13.09
C VAL A 25 -6.65 -3.86 -12.99
N GLU A 26 -7.41 -4.67 -13.71
CA GLU A 26 -7.26 -6.13 -13.66
C GLU A 26 -6.00 -6.55 -14.41
N ILE A 27 -5.17 -7.35 -13.75
CA ILE A 27 -3.95 -7.85 -14.35
C ILE A 27 -4.30 -9.08 -15.20
N PRO A 28 -3.93 -9.07 -16.49
CA PRO A 28 -4.31 -10.18 -17.35
C PRO A 28 -3.53 -11.46 -17.02
N GLU A 29 -4.14 -12.58 -17.35
CA GLU A 29 -3.50 -13.88 -17.20
C GLU A 29 -2.21 -13.91 -18.02
N GLY A 30 -1.19 -14.55 -17.46
CA GLY A 30 0.10 -14.65 -18.10
C GLY A 30 1.06 -13.51 -17.78
N ASN A 31 0.56 -12.42 -17.22
CA ASN A 31 1.40 -11.33 -16.75
C ASN A 31 1.97 -11.67 -15.39
N LYS A 32 3.15 -11.16 -15.08
CA LYS A 32 3.67 -11.29 -13.73
C LYS A 32 2.77 -10.53 -12.75
N ILE A 33 2.49 -11.17 -11.63
CA ILE A 33 1.59 -10.58 -10.64
C ILE A 33 2.44 -9.90 -9.58
N PRO A 34 2.37 -8.58 -9.45
CA PRO A 34 3.14 -7.90 -8.42
C PRO A 34 2.64 -8.22 -7.03
N SER A 35 3.54 -8.09 -6.06
CA SER A 35 3.18 -8.25 -4.66
C SER A 35 3.83 -7.16 -3.83
N VAL A 36 3.31 -6.95 -2.64
CA VAL A 36 3.75 -5.88 -1.75
C VAL A 36 3.76 -6.39 -0.32
N ASN A 37 4.81 -6.03 0.41
CA ASN A 37 4.96 -6.30 1.84
C ASN A 37 5.26 -5.01 2.56
N LEU A 38 4.78 -4.89 3.79
CA LEU A 38 4.99 -3.70 4.61
C LEU A 38 5.72 -4.06 5.88
N SER A 39 6.50 -3.12 6.38
CA SER A 39 6.92 -3.11 7.77
C SER A 39 6.82 -1.69 8.28
N VAL A 40 6.47 -1.54 9.55
CA VAL A 40 6.30 -0.24 10.18
C VAL A 40 7.02 -0.28 11.52
N THR A 41 7.95 0.64 11.72
CA THR A 41 8.74 0.71 12.95
C THR A 41 8.71 2.13 13.47
N GLN A 42 8.79 2.27 14.79
CA GLN A 42 8.91 3.59 15.39
C GLN A 42 10.38 3.92 15.52
N ASP A 43 10.77 5.12 15.05
CA ASP A 43 12.15 5.54 15.19
C ASP A 43 12.37 6.29 16.50
N MET A 44 13.61 6.73 16.71
CA MET A 44 13.97 7.35 17.98
C MET A 44 13.29 8.70 18.20
N SER A 45 12.80 9.32 17.13
CA SER A 45 12.08 10.59 17.26
C SER A 45 10.65 10.39 17.74
N GLY A 46 10.17 9.14 17.74
CA GLY A 46 8.80 8.83 18.09
C GLY A 46 7.87 8.74 16.89
N THR A 47 8.33 9.12 15.72
CA THR A 47 7.53 8.98 14.52
C THR A 47 7.65 7.57 13.95
N TRP A 48 6.75 7.21 13.07
CA TRP A 48 6.65 5.86 12.53
C TRP A 48 7.11 5.83 11.09
N LEU A 49 7.98 4.88 10.78
CA LEU A 49 8.54 4.73 9.44
C LEU A 49 7.93 3.52 8.76
N LEU A 50 7.34 3.76 7.61
CA LEU A 50 6.81 2.72 6.75
C LEU A 50 7.86 2.33 5.73
N LYS A 51 8.08 1.03 5.59
CA LYS A 51 8.93 0.48 4.53
C LYS A 51 8.08 -0.42 3.68
N VAL A 52 8.15 -0.23 2.38
CA VAL A 52 7.37 -0.99 1.41
C VAL A 52 8.31 -1.75 0.49
N ASP A 53 8.20 -3.06 0.50
CA ASP A 53 8.96 -3.93 -0.39
C ASP A 53 8.02 -4.49 -1.45
N THR A 54 8.44 -4.43 -2.69
CA THR A 54 7.64 -4.94 -3.80
C THR A 54 8.39 -5.99 -4.57
N ILE A 55 7.64 -6.88 -5.19
CA ILE A 55 8.17 -7.89 -6.10
C ILE A 55 7.42 -7.72 -7.42
N ASP A 56 8.17 -7.72 -8.51
CA ASP A 56 7.63 -7.54 -9.87
C ASP A 56 6.85 -6.22 -10.02
N PHE A 57 7.30 -5.19 -9.32
CA PHE A 57 6.69 -3.87 -9.39
C PHE A 57 7.75 -2.80 -9.16
N THR A 58 7.73 -1.77 -9.98
CA THR A 58 8.67 -0.65 -9.91
C THR A 58 7.90 0.65 -9.75
N PHE A 59 8.35 1.48 -8.82
CA PHE A 59 7.79 2.83 -8.70
C PHE A 59 8.25 3.67 -9.88
N ALA A 60 7.30 4.32 -10.53
CA ALA A 60 7.56 5.08 -11.75
C ALA A 60 6.84 6.42 -11.72
N PRO A 61 7.29 7.34 -10.84
CA PRO A 61 6.61 8.63 -10.69
C PRO A 61 6.61 9.46 -11.96
N TYR A 62 7.61 9.28 -12.82
CA TYR A 62 7.70 10.03 -14.08
C TYR A 62 6.66 9.60 -15.10
N LYS A 63 5.91 8.54 -14.84
CA LYS A 63 4.86 8.07 -15.73
C LYS A 63 3.45 8.35 -15.22
N VAL A 64 3.33 9.14 -14.16
CA VAL A 64 2.02 9.50 -13.63
C VAL A 64 1.23 10.21 -14.73
N GLY A 65 0.00 9.75 -14.96
CA GLY A 65 -0.87 10.31 -15.98
C GLY A 65 -0.71 9.72 -17.35
N SER A 66 0.16 8.71 -17.51
CA SER A 66 0.32 8.02 -18.79
C SER A 66 -0.99 7.34 -19.20
N ASP A 67 -1.30 7.38 -20.50
CA ASP A 67 -2.46 6.70 -21.03
C ASP A 67 -2.25 5.20 -21.22
N VAL A 68 -1.00 4.75 -21.15
CA VAL A 68 -0.68 3.35 -21.38
C VAL A 68 -0.80 2.59 -20.06
N PRO A 69 -1.67 1.59 -19.99
CA PRO A 69 -1.77 0.78 -18.77
C PRO A 69 -0.47 0.00 -18.54
N SER A 70 -0.10 -0.07 -17.28
CA SER A 70 1.06 -0.84 -16.87
C SER A 70 0.68 -1.63 -15.63
N TYR A 71 1.10 -2.89 -15.59
CA TYR A 71 0.72 -3.79 -14.50
C TYR A 71 1.87 -4.03 -13.54
N ASN A 72 3.07 -3.61 -13.90
CA ASN A 72 4.26 -3.89 -13.10
C ASN A 72 5.03 -2.61 -12.77
N GLU A 73 4.38 -1.48 -12.92
CA GLU A 73 4.95 -0.22 -12.48
C GLU A 73 3.84 0.78 -12.19
N GLY A 74 4.14 1.72 -11.34
CA GLY A 74 3.17 2.73 -10.94
C GLY A 74 3.56 3.38 -9.63
N HIS A 75 2.59 3.52 -8.75
CA HIS A 75 2.80 4.09 -7.43
C HIS A 75 1.96 3.33 -6.42
N ALA A 76 2.06 3.73 -5.17
CA ALA A 76 1.27 3.11 -4.12
C ALA A 76 0.39 4.15 -3.45
N HIS A 77 -0.69 3.70 -2.83
CA HIS A 77 -1.51 4.54 -1.97
C HIS A 77 -1.37 4.04 -0.54
N ILE A 78 -1.25 4.96 0.40
CA ILE A 78 -1.10 4.64 1.82
C ILE A 78 -2.39 4.98 2.54
N TYR A 79 -2.87 4.04 3.33
CA TYR A 79 -4.06 4.22 4.16
C TYR A 79 -3.70 4.01 5.62
N VAL A 80 -4.20 4.88 6.47
CA VAL A 80 -4.09 4.73 7.92
C VAL A 80 -5.50 4.68 8.48
N ASN A 81 -5.82 3.57 9.14
CA ASN A 81 -7.14 3.37 9.73
C ASN A 81 -8.27 3.55 8.71
N GLY A 82 -8.04 3.07 7.50
CA GLY A 82 -9.02 3.11 6.43
C GLY A 82 -9.06 4.40 5.62
N LYS A 83 -8.29 5.39 6.00
CA LYS A 83 -8.29 6.69 5.33
C LYS A 83 -7.03 6.85 4.49
N LYS A 84 -7.20 7.17 3.21
CA LYS A 84 -6.08 7.43 2.33
C LYS A 84 -5.37 8.71 2.77
N ILE A 85 -4.08 8.62 3.01
CA ILE A 85 -3.32 9.77 3.48
C ILE A 85 -2.37 10.32 2.45
N ASN A 86 -1.84 9.49 1.55
CA ASN A 86 -0.90 9.97 0.56
C ASN A 86 -0.62 8.92 -0.49
N ARG A 87 0.08 9.35 -1.53
CA ARG A 87 0.70 8.46 -2.51
C ARG A 87 2.12 8.19 -2.10
N LEU A 88 2.65 7.06 -2.55
CA LEU A 88 4.03 6.68 -2.29
C LEU A 88 4.70 6.36 -3.62
N TYR A 89 5.87 6.94 -3.83
CA TYR A 89 6.64 6.76 -5.06
C TYR A 89 7.99 6.11 -4.81
N GLY A 90 8.16 5.51 -3.67
CA GLY A 90 9.41 4.85 -3.30
C GLY A 90 9.21 3.94 -2.13
N GLN A 91 10.31 3.45 -1.57
CA GLN A 91 10.27 2.39 -0.57
C GLN A 91 9.91 2.89 0.83
N PHE A 92 10.20 4.13 1.16
CA PHE A 92 10.06 4.62 2.53
C PHE A 92 9.11 5.80 2.62
N TYR A 93 8.39 5.86 3.74
CA TYR A 93 7.52 6.98 4.02
C TYR A 93 7.41 7.18 5.51
N ASN A 94 7.60 8.41 5.98
CA ASN A 94 7.42 8.74 7.38
C ASN A 94 5.95 9.02 7.63
N LEU A 95 5.32 8.16 8.42
CA LEU A 95 3.90 8.30 8.74
C LEU A 95 3.65 9.39 9.77
N GLY A 96 4.70 9.87 10.43
CA GLY A 96 4.55 10.82 11.51
C GLY A 96 4.09 10.13 12.78
N ASN A 97 3.33 10.84 13.56
CA ASN A 97 2.76 10.31 14.80
C ASN A 97 1.47 9.56 14.48
N LEU A 98 1.28 8.45 15.16
CA LEU A 98 0.04 7.69 15.06
C LEU A 98 -0.78 7.87 16.32
N GLU A 99 -2.06 7.61 16.22
CA GLU A 99 -2.96 7.69 17.35
C GLU A 99 -2.59 6.62 18.38
N LYS A 100 -2.94 6.88 19.62
CA LYS A 100 -2.76 5.90 20.68
C LYS A 100 -3.61 4.67 20.38
N GLY A 101 -3.06 3.52 20.70
CA GLY A 101 -3.75 2.26 20.50
C GLY A 101 -3.38 1.62 19.18
N LYS A 102 -4.29 0.83 18.64
CA LYS A 102 -4.03 0.07 17.43
C LYS A 102 -4.26 0.94 16.20
N ASN A 103 -3.32 0.85 15.28
CA ASN A 103 -3.41 1.55 13.99
C ASN A 103 -3.19 0.54 12.88
N GLU A 104 -4.07 0.55 11.89
CA GLU A 104 -3.91 -0.28 10.72
C GLU A 104 -3.28 0.55 9.60
N ILE A 105 -2.18 0.06 9.07
CA ILE A 105 -1.50 0.70 7.95
C ILE A 105 -1.65 -0.24 6.76
N MET A 106 -2.14 0.29 5.66
CA MET A 106 -2.35 -0.51 4.46
C MET A 106 -1.79 0.21 3.25
N VAL A 107 -1.26 -0.56 2.33
CA VAL A 107 -0.74 -0.02 1.07
C VAL A 107 -1.33 -0.84 -0.08
N THR A 108 -1.75 -0.13 -1.11
CA THR A 108 -2.17 -0.74 -2.37
C THR A 108 -1.21 -0.35 -3.47
N LEU A 109 -1.04 -1.22 -4.46
CA LEU A 109 -0.27 -0.89 -5.65
C LEU A 109 -1.23 -0.39 -6.72
N ASN A 110 -0.84 0.69 -7.36
CA ASN A 110 -1.71 1.40 -8.29
C ASN A 110 -1.00 1.65 -9.61
N SER A 111 -1.74 1.52 -10.70
CA SER A 111 -1.27 1.93 -11.99
C SER A 111 -1.23 3.45 -12.07
N ASN A 112 -0.27 4.01 -12.79
CA ASN A 112 -0.12 5.46 -12.88
C ASN A 112 -1.25 6.17 -13.60
N ASN A 113 -2.00 5.46 -14.41
CA ASN A 113 -3.08 6.08 -15.20
C ASN A 113 -4.47 5.69 -14.74
N HIS A 114 -4.59 4.72 -13.86
CA HIS A 114 -5.88 4.19 -13.44
C HIS A 114 -5.86 3.84 -11.96
N GLY A 115 -6.78 3.03 -11.55
CA GLY A 115 -6.95 2.69 -10.15
C GLY A 115 -6.00 1.61 -9.66
N THR A 116 -6.50 0.88 -8.69
CA THR A 116 -5.72 -0.12 -7.97
C THR A 116 -5.50 -1.36 -8.82
N LEU A 117 -4.28 -1.85 -8.85
CA LEU A 117 -3.99 -3.11 -9.51
C LEU A 117 -4.68 -4.24 -8.76
N ALA A 118 -5.25 -5.16 -9.51
CA ALA A 118 -5.97 -6.29 -8.94
C ALA A 118 -5.72 -7.53 -9.80
N TYR A 119 -5.79 -8.68 -9.16
CA TYR A 119 -5.68 -9.94 -9.85
C TYR A 119 -6.84 -10.82 -9.43
N ARG A 120 -7.61 -11.26 -10.41
CA ARG A 120 -8.82 -12.06 -10.18
C ARG A 120 -9.75 -11.39 -9.18
N GLY A 121 -9.90 -10.08 -9.33
CA GLY A 121 -10.79 -9.28 -8.51
C GLY A 121 -10.23 -8.89 -7.15
N LYS A 122 -9.03 -9.32 -6.80
CA LYS A 122 -8.43 -9.01 -5.50
C LYS A 122 -7.40 -7.92 -5.64
N PRO A 123 -7.53 -6.81 -4.92
CA PRO A 123 -6.52 -5.75 -4.95
C PRO A 123 -5.16 -6.25 -4.50
N ILE A 124 -4.12 -5.75 -5.13
CA ILE A 124 -2.75 -6.02 -4.70
C ILE A 124 -2.46 -5.09 -3.54
N SER A 125 -2.47 -5.63 -2.34
CA SER A 125 -2.36 -4.82 -1.13
C SER A 125 -1.68 -5.61 -0.01
N SER A 126 -1.27 -4.87 1.01
CA SER A 126 -0.73 -5.46 2.22
C SER A 126 -1.07 -4.54 3.39
N SER A 127 -1.23 -5.11 4.57
CA SER A 127 -1.53 -4.32 5.75
C SER A 127 -0.78 -4.83 6.96
N VAL A 128 -0.58 -3.92 7.91
CA VAL A 128 0.02 -4.24 9.21
C VAL A 128 -0.79 -3.54 10.27
N VAL A 129 -0.76 -4.09 11.48
CA VAL A 129 -1.34 -3.42 12.64
C VAL A 129 -0.20 -3.12 13.60
N VAL A 130 -0.10 -1.86 14.01
CA VAL A 130 0.89 -1.44 14.99
C VAL A 130 0.18 -0.92 16.23
N GLU A 131 0.81 -1.16 17.37
CA GLU A 131 0.29 -0.72 18.65
C GLU A 131 1.12 0.48 19.09
N ASN A 132 0.46 1.63 19.27
CA ASN A 132 1.12 2.80 19.81
C ASN A 132 0.71 2.91 21.28
N GLY A 133 1.61 2.58 22.18
CA GLY A 133 1.33 2.52 23.61
C GLY A 133 1.31 3.88 24.31
N LYS A 134 1.52 4.94 23.56
CA LYS A 134 1.61 6.25 24.19
C LYS A 134 0.35 7.09 23.94
#